data_1ca4ca5b4c8e66eaf4b01efaa84c5008
#
_entry.id   1ca4ca5b4c8e66eaf4b01efaa84c5008
#
_cell.length_a   1.000
_cell.length_b   1.000
_cell.length_c   1.000
_cell.angle_alpha   90.00
_cell.angle_beta   90.00
_cell.angle_gamma   90.00
#
_symmetry.space_group_name_H-M   'P 1'
#
loop_
_entity.id
_entity.type
_entity.pdbx_description
1 polymer ?
#
loop_
_entity_poly.entity_id
_entity_poly.type
_entity_poly.pdbx_seq_one_letter_code
_entity_poly.pdbx_strand_id
1 'polypeptide(L)'
;MKKILALLLAMAMVLGMSVTSLAAAKPKDGDAEKVTINNVEEGATFKAYQIIDADYNDSGFVGYVWAEGMTNAGEKVTFDSEGNVEGLTDALITKLAANPDGLTVIDPFDPTADSLTAGTWMILVTPPANDAVKVYNPMVVSVYYSVDGSGSMNEVEGGMVDAAANWTLETTDAFAKSSEITLTKDLDNPEFNTEVKVGDEVPYTITSEIPSYDPTYYENPIFKITDTIVNGLKYTEEPKVYGGQLTVPAEGEDFAAINAGKLLEKDKDYTLEYTENSTFTVAFTKEYIQKLVNSSKEERTVTVKYSAVVLDSAVTQVGENKATLEFSRTPEETDTKEDKEYVFTFALHGVFYKVDEAQNKLPEAVFGLYVEDKNGTEAIEWAEDSSVTVSEVGTYTTSEDGEIKFKGLDGDKVYYLKETKAPNGYSINDTIYKIKFEFDKADDYDGGNITYTVVVTDNKGNGPQEYTVTYGEIVKNDEFGQIAAGNATNIPNTKISSLPSTGGIGTTIFTVGGCAIMIIAAGLFFATRRKKAK
;
A
#
# COMPACT_ATOMS: atom_id res chain seq x y z
N MET A 1 19.31 -8.21 -33.00
CA MET A 1 19.51 -7.23 -31.98
C MET A 1 20.04 -5.94 -32.62
N LYS A 2 19.26 -5.34 -33.42
CA LYS A 2 19.38 -4.01 -34.05
C LYS A 2 18.03 -3.79 -34.71
N LYS A 3 17.01 -3.28 -34.01
CA LYS A 3 15.73 -2.84 -34.59
C LYS A 3 14.81 -2.35 -33.47
N ILE A 4 15.21 -1.34 -32.68
CA ILE A 4 14.32 -0.50 -31.86
C ILE A 4 14.99 0.89 -31.81
N LEU A 5 15.26 1.46 -32.92
CA LEU A 5 15.78 2.83 -33.01
C LEU A 5 15.17 3.53 -34.22
N ALA A 6 13.89 3.37 -34.42
CA ALA A 6 13.19 4.01 -35.53
C ALA A 6 11.72 4.22 -35.14
N LEU A 7 11.47 4.93 -34.04
CA LEU A 7 10.10 5.30 -33.67
C LEU A 7 9.99 6.75 -33.23
N LEU A 8 10.85 7.60 -33.74
CA LEU A 8 10.85 9.03 -33.42
C LEU A 8 10.42 9.94 -34.52
N LEU A 9 10.24 9.40 -35.71
CA LEU A 9 9.55 10.05 -36.85
C LEU A 9 8.72 8.99 -37.58
N ALA A 10 7.88 8.25 -36.88
CA ALA A 10 6.81 7.54 -37.55
C ALA A 10 5.77 8.59 -37.97
N MET A 11 5.88 9.08 -39.20
CA MET A 11 4.73 9.63 -39.88
C MET A 11 3.61 8.60 -39.81
N ALA A 12 2.62 8.82 -38.95
CA ALA A 12 1.36 8.13 -39.04
C ALA A 12 0.71 8.63 -40.33
N MET A 13 0.74 7.80 -41.36
CA MET A 13 -0.16 7.98 -42.48
C MET A 13 -1.59 7.93 -41.96
N VAL A 14 -2.23 9.09 -41.86
CA VAL A 14 -3.67 9.15 -41.69
C VAL A 14 -4.30 9.05 -43.06
N LEU A 15 -4.82 7.90 -43.37
CA LEU A 15 -5.73 7.69 -44.49
C LEU A 15 -7.05 8.40 -44.22
N GLY A 16 -7.29 9.48 -44.95
CA GLY A 16 -8.60 9.86 -45.38
C GLY A 16 -9.46 10.66 -44.41
N MET A 17 -9.71 11.92 -44.75
CA MET A 17 -11.09 12.46 -44.70
C MET A 17 -11.23 13.69 -45.63
N SER A 18 -12.08 13.52 -46.60
CA SER A 18 -12.90 14.50 -47.33
C SER A 18 -12.36 15.91 -47.53
N VAL A 19 -11.76 16.10 -48.65
CA VAL A 19 -11.47 17.40 -49.27
C VAL A 19 -12.78 18.07 -49.66
N THR A 20 -13.16 19.15 -48.99
CA THR A 20 -13.98 20.15 -49.62
C THR A 20 -13.06 21.03 -50.47
N SER A 21 -13.08 20.87 -51.76
CA SER A 21 -12.32 21.70 -52.68
C SER A 21 -12.79 23.16 -52.64
N LEU A 22 -12.17 23.94 -51.77
CA LEU A 22 -12.10 25.39 -51.92
C LEU A 22 -10.89 25.66 -52.83
N ALA A 23 -11.03 26.59 -53.81
CA ALA A 23 -9.93 26.99 -54.66
C ALA A 23 -8.71 27.32 -53.78
N ALA A 24 -7.60 26.62 -53.99
CA ALA A 24 -6.42 26.71 -53.13
C ALA A 24 -5.91 28.17 -53.11
N ALA A 25 -5.94 28.76 -51.92
CA ALA A 25 -5.24 30.01 -51.70
C ALA A 25 -3.74 29.73 -51.78
N LYS A 26 -2.97 30.64 -52.38
CA LYS A 26 -1.52 30.51 -52.39
C LYS A 26 -0.98 30.54 -50.94
N PRO A 27 0.01 29.70 -50.64
CA PRO A 27 0.71 29.80 -49.36
C PRO A 27 1.20 31.23 -49.08
N LYS A 28 0.94 31.70 -47.87
CA LYS A 28 1.32 33.05 -47.45
C LYS A 28 1.84 33.05 -46.02
N ASP A 29 2.64 34.05 -45.72
CA ASP A 29 3.13 34.28 -44.36
C ASP A 29 1.95 34.41 -43.37
N GLY A 30 2.08 33.74 -42.23
CA GLY A 30 1.07 33.68 -41.17
C GLY A 30 0.00 32.61 -41.37
N ASP A 31 0.07 31.77 -42.41
CA ASP A 31 -0.78 30.57 -42.51
C ASP A 31 -0.51 29.64 -41.31
N ALA A 32 -1.56 29.25 -40.59
CA ALA A 32 -1.48 28.48 -39.34
C ALA A 32 -2.60 27.46 -39.25
N GLU A 33 -2.34 26.32 -38.61
CA GLU A 33 -3.31 25.24 -38.42
C GLU A 33 -3.23 24.70 -36.97
N LYS A 34 -4.32 24.12 -36.52
CA LYS A 34 -4.39 23.46 -35.22
C LYS A 34 -3.68 22.11 -35.26
N VAL A 35 -2.96 21.80 -34.20
CA VAL A 35 -2.29 20.51 -34.05
C VAL A 35 -3.00 19.66 -32.98
N THR A 36 -2.94 18.33 -33.15
CA THR A 36 -3.45 17.38 -32.16
C THR A 36 -2.31 16.83 -31.34
N ILE A 37 -2.43 16.92 -30.01
CA ILE A 37 -1.46 16.33 -29.07
C ILE A 37 -2.18 15.25 -28.26
N ASN A 38 -1.81 14.00 -28.49
CA ASN A 38 -2.41 12.83 -27.85
C ASN A 38 -1.59 12.35 -26.65
N ASN A 39 -2.19 11.47 -25.82
CA ASN A 39 -1.54 10.83 -24.66
C ASN A 39 -1.10 11.80 -23.56
N VAL A 40 -1.85 12.88 -23.37
CA VAL A 40 -1.63 13.88 -22.34
C VAL A 40 -2.71 13.74 -21.25
N GLU A 41 -2.33 13.92 -19.99
CA GLU A 41 -3.27 13.92 -18.87
C GLU A 41 -4.07 15.22 -18.80
N GLU A 42 -5.24 15.17 -18.15
CA GLU A 42 -6.09 16.34 -17.91
C GLU A 42 -5.36 17.36 -17.02
N GLY A 43 -5.51 18.65 -17.33
CA GLY A 43 -4.89 19.73 -16.56
C GLY A 43 -3.43 20.02 -16.92
N ALA A 44 -2.80 19.28 -17.82
CA ALA A 44 -1.48 19.59 -18.32
C ALA A 44 -1.48 20.91 -19.11
N THR A 45 -0.38 21.64 -19.04
CA THR A 45 -0.15 22.89 -19.78
C THR A 45 0.96 22.73 -20.80
N PHE A 46 0.98 23.60 -21.83
CA PHE A 46 1.89 23.47 -22.95
C PHE A 46 2.62 24.76 -23.23
N LYS A 47 3.85 24.61 -23.75
CA LYS A 47 4.62 25.66 -24.42
C LYS A 47 5.04 25.15 -25.79
N ALA A 48 4.93 25.99 -26.82
CA ALA A 48 5.34 25.67 -28.18
C ALA A 48 6.48 26.58 -28.59
N TYR A 49 7.62 26.00 -29.02
CA TYR A 49 8.82 26.69 -29.44
C TYR A 49 9.09 26.40 -30.91
N GLN A 50 9.19 27.45 -31.76
CA GLN A 50 9.47 27.27 -33.16
C GLN A 50 10.93 26.92 -33.39
N ILE A 51 11.18 25.81 -34.13
CA ILE A 51 12.53 25.34 -34.45
C ILE A 51 12.80 25.30 -35.96
N ILE A 52 11.74 25.24 -36.76
CA ILE A 52 11.78 25.42 -38.23
C ILE A 52 10.66 26.38 -38.59
N ASP A 53 10.94 27.30 -39.49
CA ASP A 53 9.99 28.29 -39.99
C ASP A 53 9.80 28.13 -41.51
N ALA A 54 8.65 28.53 -41.99
CA ALA A 54 8.38 28.59 -43.43
C ALA A 54 8.94 29.89 -44.02
N ASP A 55 9.72 29.80 -45.08
CA ASP A 55 10.32 30.94 -45.76
C ASP A 55 9.40 31.42 -46.92
N TYR A 56 9.26 32.73 -47.02
CA TYR A 56 8.39 33.36 -48.01
C TYR A 56 9.12 34.50 -48.75
N ASN A 57 8.74 34.68 -50.01
CA ASN A 57 9.13 35.86 -50.78
C ASN A 57 7.91 36.48 -51.48
N ASP A 58 8.12 37.49 -52.34
CA ASP A 58 7.05 38.18 -53.07
C ASP A 58 6.17 37.23 -53.93
N SER A 59 6.66 36.03 -54.25
CA SER A 59 5.95 35.01 -55.02
C SER A 59 5.20 33.99 -54.16
N GLY A 60 5.39 33.99 -52.84
CA GLY A 60 4.81 33.09 -51.88
C GLY A 60 5.85 32.23 -51.18
N PHE A 61 5.45 31.03 -50.73
CA PHE A 61 6.28 30.06 -50.01
C PHE A 61 7.44 29.56 -50.90
N VAL A 62 8.65 29.51 -50.33
CA VAL A 62 9.89 29.11 -51.03
C VAL A 62 10.65 27.97 -50.35
N GLY A 63 10.14 27.43 -49.24
CA GLY A 63 10.75 26.34 -48.53
C GLY A 63 10.77 26.58 -47.00
N TYR A 64 11.59 25.82 -46.32
CA TYR A 64 11.75 25.91 -44.85
C TYR A 64 13.16 26.34 -44.49
N VAL A 65 13.26 27.07 -43.40
CA VAL A 65 14.53 27.55 -42.80
C VAL A 65 14.56 27.22 -41.31
N TRP A 66 15.74 27.10 -40.76
CA TRP A 66 15.87 27.02 -39.30
C TRP A 66 15.42 28.35 -38.67
N ALA A 67 14.55 28.23 -37.66
CA ALA A 67 13.89 29.39 -37.05
C ALA A 67 14.87 30.31 -36.31
N GLU A 68 14.41 31.53 -36.00
CA GLU A 68 15.16 32.49 -35.17
C GLU A 68 15.48 31.87 -33.82
N GLY A 69 16.69 32.13 -33.31
CA GLY A 69 17.21 31.52 -32.07
C GLY A 69 17.95 30.20 -32.27
N MET A 70 17.81 29.54 -33.42
CA MET A 70 18.62 28.38 -33.76
C MET A 70 20.04 28.79 -34.15
N THR A 71 21.02 27.89 -33.91
CA THR A 71 22.44 28.15 -34.23
C THR A 71 22.64 28.44 -35.72
N ASN A 72 21.84 27.81 -36.57
CA ASN A 72 21.84 27.93 -38.02
C ASN A 72 20.60 28.68 -38.56
N ALA A 73 20.08 29.64 -37.76
CA ALA A 73 18.91 30.43 -38.13
C ALA A 73 19.01 31.04 -39.53
N GLY A 74 17.92 30.89 -40.29
CA GLY A 74 17.83 31.39 -41.66
C GLY A 74 18.52 30.50 -42.72
N GLU A 75 19.26 29.45 -42.34
CA GLU A 75 19.76 28.46 -43.27
C GLU A 75 18.61 27.55 -43.76
N LYS A 76 18.64 27.15 -45.02
CA LYS A 76 17.63 26.27 -45.60
C LYS A 76 17.69 24.88 -44.94
N VAL A 77 16.52 24.35 -44.63
CA VAL A 77 16.36 22.97 -44.18
C VAL A 77 16.58 22.02 -45.37
N THR A 78 17.33 20.97 -45.15
CA THR A 78 17.54 19.85 -46.09
C THR A 78 16.88 18.59 -45.61
N PHE A 79 16.55 17.70 -46.53
CA PHE A 79 15.86 16.45 -46.23
C PHE A 79 16.70 15.25 -46.67
N ASP A 80 16.67 14.18 -45.89
CA ASP A 80 17.27 12.91 -46.30
C ASP A 80 16.44 12.17 -47.37
N SER A 81 16.93 11.03 -47.82
CA SER A 81 16.23 10.23 -48.84
C SER A 81 14.88 9.63 -48.36
N GLU A 82 14.60 9.69 -47.08
CA GLU A 82 13.36 9.22 -46.45
C GLU A 82 12.38 10.38 -46.18
N GLY A 83 12.81 11.63 -46.46
CA GLY A 83 12.01 12.84 -46.26
C GLY A 83 12.09 13.40 -44.85
N ASN A 84 13.01 12.92 -44.02
CA ASN A 84 13.22 13.48 -42.66
C ASN A 84 14.12 14.72 -42.76
N VAL A 85 13.89 15.68 -41.85
CA VAL A 85 14.74 16.87 -41.77
C VAL A 85 16.14 16.49 -41.30
N GLU A 86 17.14 16.77 -42.12
CA GLU A 86 18.54 16.53 -41.77
C GLU A 86 18.95 17.40 -40.56
N GLY A 87 19.54 16.78 -39.56
CA GLY A 87 19.97 17.47 -38.36
C GLY A 87 18.90 17.62 -37.26
N LEU A 88 17.62 17.38 -37.53
CA LEU A 88 16.57 17.35 -36.54
C LEU A 88 16.59 15.98 -35.81
N THR A 89 17.32 15.90 -34.71
CA THR A 89 17.51 14.68 -33.94
C THR A 89 16.92 14.80 -32.53
N ASP A 90 16.64 13.68 -31.90
CA ASP A 90 16.22 13.67 -30.48
C ASP A 90 17.23 14.42 -29.59
N ALA A 91 18.52 14.22 -29.83
CA ALA A 91 19.57 14.90 -29.08
C ALA A 91 19.54 16.44 -29.25
N LEU A 92 19.16 16.91 -30.45
CA LEU A 92 18.96 18.34 -30.65
C LEU A 92 17.72 18.84 -29.90
N ILE A 93 16.59 18.13 -30.02
CA ILE A 93 15.34 18.51 -29.36
C ILE A 93 15.48 18.56 -27.83
N THR A 94 16.08 17.54 -27.23
CA THR A 94 16.28 17.51 -25.76
C THR A 94 17.26 18.60 -25.30
N LYS A 95 18.28 18.91 -26.12
CA LYS A 95 19.21 20.02 -25.84
C LYS A 95 18.52 21.38 -25.93
N LEU A 96 17.65 21.61 -26.92
CA LEU A 96 16.86 22.84 -27.03
C LEU A 96 15.85 22.95 -25.89
N ALA A 97 15.20 21.84 -25.53
CA ALA A 97 14.26 21.81 -24.41
C ALA A 97 14.90 22.16 -23.07
N ALA A 98 16.15 21.72 -22.85
CA ALA A 98 16.91 22.05 -21.65
C ALA A 98 17.34 23.54 -21.60
N ASN A 99 17.46 24.21 -22.74
CA ASN A 99 17.76 25.64 -22.83
C ASN A 99 17.08 26.24 -24.07
N PRO A 100 15.78 26.59 -24.01
CA PRO A 100 15.01 27.11 -25.14
C PRO A 100 15.19 28.61 -25.39
N ASP A 101 16.12 29.25 -24.69
CA ASP A 101 16.35 30.70 -24.74
C ASP A 101 16.64 31.17 -26.19
N GLY A 102 15.95 32.23 -26.57
CA GLY A 102 16.09 32.82 -27.90
C GLY A 102 15.17 32.25 -28.97
N LEU A 103 14.50 31.11 -28.74
CA LEU A 103 13.49 30.58 -29.65
C LEU A 103 12.19 31.40 -29.57
N THR A 104 11.49 31.53 -30.67
CA THR A 104 10.12 32.06 -30.69
C THR A 104 9.20 31.11 -29.92
N VAL A 105 8.43 31.63 -28.98
CA VAL A 105 7.59 30.82 -28.07
C VAL A 105 6.15 31.30 -28.01
N ILE A 106 5.21 30.35 -27.95
CA ILE A 106 3.83 30.57 -27.52
C ILE A 106 3.70 29.96 -26.09
N ASP A 107 3.45 30.82 -25.09
CA ASP A 107 3.35 30.46 -23.67
C ASP A 107 2.27 31.29 -22.99
N PRO A 108 1.14 30.73 -22.49
CA PRO A 108 0.75 29.34 -22.70
C PRO A 108 0.31 29.04 -24.14
N PHE A 109 0.48 27.79 -24.58
CA PHE A 109 -0.07 27.26 -25.80
C PHE A 109 -1.26 26.36 -25.47
N ASP A 110 -2.41 26.60 -26.11
CA ASP A 110 -3.61 25.73 -25.99
C ASP A 110 -3.89 25.05 -27.35
N PRO A 111 -3.56 23.76 -27.52
CA PRO A 111 -3.76 23.06 -28.78
C PRO A 111 -5.23 22.97 -29.22
N THR A 112 -6.18 23.23 -28.29
CA THR A 112 -7.61 23.26 -28.64
C THR A 112 -8.09 24.61 -29.17
N ALA A 113 -7.40 25.69 -28.79
CA ALA A 113 -7.76 27.05 -29.15
C ALA A 113 -6.79 27.68 -30.15
N ASP A 114 -5.48 27.50 -29.96
CA ASP A 114 -4.43 28.14 -30.73
C ASP A 114 -4.09 27.35 -32.00
N SER A 115 -3.48 28.03 -32.98
CA SER A 115 -2.93 27.45 -34.17
C SER A 115 -1.42 27.75 -34.25
N LEU A 116 -0.65 26.83 -34.80
CA LEU A 116 0.77 26.99 -35.05
C LEU A 116 0.99 27.39 -36.52
N THR A 117 1.90 28.33 -36.77
CA THR A 117 2.30 28.71 -38.11
C THR A 117 3.05 27.57 -38.80
N ALA A 118 3.07 27.60 -40.14
CA ALA A 118 3.80 26.62 -40.93
C ALA A 118 5.26 26.53 -40.49
N GLY A 119 5.73 25.32 -40.26
CA GLY A 119 7.05 25.02 -39.71
C GLY A 119 7.03 23.84 -38.76
N THR A 120 8.09 23.66 -37.98
CA THR A 120 8.16 22.63 -36.95
C THR A 120 8.32 23.28 -35.58
N TRP A 121 7.55 22.79 -34.64
CA TRP A 121 7.47 23.31 -33.28
C TRP A 121 7.85 22.22 -32.25
N MET A 122 8.73 22.56 -31.33
CA MET A 122 9.01 21.76 -30.15
C MET A 122 7.95 22.07 -29.11
N ILE A 123 7.31 21.02 -28.56
CA ILE A 123 6.29 21.12 -27.54
C ILE A 123 6.85 20.61 -26.21
N LEU A 124 6.76 21.43 -25.19
CA LEU A 124 7.00 21.05 -23.80
C LEU A 124 5.66 20.94 -23.06
N VAL A 125 5.46 19.81 -22.39
CA VAL A 125 4.27 19.52 -21.58
C VAL A 125 4.64 19.61 -20.12
N THR A 126 3.91 20.42 -19.37
CA THR A 126 4.01 20.51 -17.92
C THR A 126 2.81 19.79 -17.31
N PRO A 127 3.00 18.69 -16.55
CA PRO A 127 1.92 18.02 -15.82
C PRO A 127 1.25 18.95 -14.80
N PRO A 128 0.02 18.66 -14.34
CA PRO A 128 -0.59 19.39 -13.24
C PRO A 128 0.24 19.26 -11.96
N ALA A 129 0.26 20.28 -11.11
CA ALA A 129 0.92 20.22 -9.81
C ALA A 129 0.05 19.47 -8.80
N ASN A 130 0.67 18.67 -7.94
CA ASN A 130 0.11 17.87 -6.84
C ASN A 130 -0.70 16.62 -7.24
N ASP A 131 -0.96 16.38 -8.53
CA ASP A 131 -1.72 15.23 -9.00
C ASP A 131 -1.14 14.64 -10.28
N ALA A 132 0.14 14.90 -10.57
CA ALA A 132 0.79 14.39 -11.77
C ALA A 132 0.77 12.86 -11.82
N VAL A 133 0.21 12.32 -12.90
CA VAL A 133 0.19 10.87 -13.16
C VAL A 133 1.16 10.47 -14.26
N LYS A 134 1.76 11.45 -14.95
CA LYS A 134 2.73 11.25 -16.02
C LYS A 134 3.88 12.23 -15.93
N VAL A 135 5.02 11.81 -16.48
CA VAL A 135 6.19 12.64 -16.77
C VAL A 135 6.40 12.67 -18.27
N TYR A 136 6.77 13.81 -18.82
CA TYR A 136 6.88 14.01 -20.25
C TYR A 136 8.31 14.35 -20.69
N ASN A 137 8.72 13.80 -21.82
CA ASN A 137 9.88 14.24 -22.55
C ASN A 137 9.46 15.17 -23.70
N PRO A 138 10.37 16.05 -24.20
CA PRO A 138 10.08 16.94 -25.30
C PRO A 138 9.62 16.19 -26.55
N MET A 139 8.73 16.81 -27.33
CA MET A 139 8.25 16.28 -28.58
C MET A 139 8.22 17.37 -29.65
N VAL A 140 7.99 16.99 -30.90
CA VAL A 140 7.82 17.91 -32.02
C VAL A 140 6.50 17.67 -32.72
N VAL A 141 5.94 18.76 -33.28
CA VAL A 141 4.81 18.76 -34.19
C VAL A 141 5.20 19.61 -35.40
N SER A 142 4.65 19.30 -36.58
CA SER A 142 4.87 20.10 -37.77
C SER A 142 3.54 20.51 -38.39
N VAL A 143 3.53 21.75 -38.89
CA VAL A 143 2.50 22.31 -39.74
C VAL A 143 3.18 22.58 -41.09
N TYR A 144 2.75 21.94 -42.15
CA TYR A 144 3.50 21.96 -43.39
C TYR A 144 2.60 22.04 -44.64
N TYR A 145 3.15 22.61 -45.70
CA TYR A 145 2.47 22.65 -46.98
C TYR A 145 2.64 21.32 -47.71
N SER A 146 1.54 20.82 -48.20
CA SER A 146 1.45 19.61 -49.02
C SER A 146 0.84 19.93 -50.35
N VAL A 147 1.31 19.29 -51.43
CA VAL A 147 0.77 19.38 -52.79
C VAL A 147 -0.19 18.23 -53.03
N ASP A 148 -1.43 18.55 -53.41
CA ASP A 148 -2.47 17.56 -53.71
C ASP A 148 -2.68 16.49 -52.61
N GLY A 149 -2.39 16.84 -51.34
CA GLY A 149 -2.57 15.96 -50.19
C GLY A 149 -1.57 14.81 -50.10
N SER A 150 -0.39 14.96 -50.69
CA SER A 150 0.66 13.93 -50.67
C SER A 150 1.29 13.67 -49.29
N GLY A 151 1.10 14.58 -48.33
CA GLY A 151 1.45 14.36 -46.94
C GLY A 151 2.94 14.46 -46.59
N SER A 152 3.74 15.17 -47.35
CA SER A 152 5.18 15.27 -47.14
C SER A 152 5.69 16.71 -47.11
N MET A 153 6.44 17.05 -46.06
CA MET A 153 7.09 18.37 -45.90
C MET A 153 8.19 18.63 -46.93
N ASN A 154 8.79 17.60 -47.52
CA ASN A 154 9.91 17.71 -48.44
C ASN A 154 9.52 17.95 -49.91
N GLU A 155 8.24 18.02 -50.25
CA GLU A 155 7.78 18.20 -51.63
C GLU A 155 8.16 19.54 -52.22
N VAL A 156 8.65 20.45 -51.41
CA VAL A 156 9.01 21.82 -51.79
C VAL A 156 10.51 22.07 -51.80
N GLU A 157 11.32 21.01 -51.76
CA GLU A 157 12.76 21.13 -51.82
C GLU A 157 13.21 21.77 -53.13
N GLY A 158 13.74 22.99 -53.03
CA GLY A 158 14.52 23.64 -54.12
C GLY A 158 13.74 24.34 -55.23
N GLY A 159 12.45 24.57 -55.11
CA GLY A 159 11.71 25.19 -56.20
C GLY A 159 10.61 26.17 -55.81
N MET A 160 10.35 27.09 -56.71
CA MET A 160 9.17 27.94 -56.64
C MET A 160 7.91 27.08 -56.64
N VAL A 161 7.00 27.42 -55.75
CA VAL A 161 5.65 26.89 -55.74
C VAL A 161 5.03 27.03 -57.13
N ASP A 162 4.65 25.93 -57.77
CA ASP A 162 3.86 25.99 -58.99
C ASP A 162 2.49 26.62 -58.63
N ALA A 163 2.24 27.79 -59.18
CA ALA A 163 1.01 28.53 -58.95
C ALA A 163 -0.27 27.78 -59.38
N ALA A 164 -0.12 26.65 -60.07
CA ALA A 164 -1.20 25.78 -60.57
C ALA A 164 -1.47 24.58 -59.63
N ALA A 165 -0.62 24.30 -58.63
CA ALA A 165 -0.81 23.21 -57.69
C ALA A 165 -1.87 23.53 -56.61
N ASN A 166 -2.59 22.50 -56.14
CA ASN A 166 -3.50 22.61 -55.01
C ASN A 166 -2.70 22.43 -53.73
N TRP A 167 -2.43 23.51 -53.06
CA TRP A 167 -1.74 23.50 -51.74
C TRP A 167 -2.73 23.33 -50.61
N THR A 168 -2.40 22.45 -49.67
CA THR A 168 -3.07 22.30 -48.39
C THR A 168 -2.07 22.49 -47.28
N LEU A 169 -2.51 23.09 -46.17
CA LEU A 169 -1.76 23.13 -44.94
C LEU A 169 -2.16 21.90 -44.14
N GLU A 170 -1.19 21.08 -43.79
CA GLU A 170 -1.38 19.83 -43.05
C GLU A 170 -0.62 19.84 -41.73
N THR A 171 -0.99 18.97 -40.82
CA THR A 171 -0.35 18.86 -39.50
C THR A 171 0.03 17.43 -39.23
N THR A 172 1.11 17.24 -38.48
CA THR A 172 1.39 15.95 -37.85
C THR A 172 0.66 15.83 -36.53
N ASP A 173 0.05 14.66 -36.25
CA ASP A 173 -0.41 14.33 -34.90
C ASP A 173 0.79 14.03 -34.00
N ALA A 174 0.83 14.66 -32.84
CA ALA A 174 1.83 14.36 -31.83
C ALA A 174 1.29 13.36 -30.79
N PHE A 175 2.13 12.43 -30.38
CA PHE A 175 1.91 11.59 -29.24
C PHE A 175 2.95 11.94 -28.17
N ALA A 176 2.47 12.37 -26.99
CA ALA A 176 3.35 12.73 -25.92
C ALA A 176 4.19 11.53 -25.46
N LYS A 177 5.51 11.71 -25.45
CA LYS A 177 6.46 10.75 -24.89
C LYS A 177 6.36 10.82 -23.38
N SER A 178 5.53 9.99 -22.79
CA SER A 178 5.25 10.01 -21.36
C SER A 178 5.62 8.69 -20.67
N SER A 179 5.92 8.78 -19.38
CA SER A 179 5.98 7.65 -18.46
C SER A 179 4.93 7.84 -17.36
N GLU A 180 4.19 6.79 -17.05
CA GLU A 180 3.24 6.82 -15.95
C GLU A 180 3.96 6.80 -14.61
N ILE A 181 3.42 7.50 -13.62
CA ILE A 181 3.88 7.47 -12.24
C ILE A 181 3.04 6.47 -11.46
N THR A 182 3.67 5.42 -11.00
CA THR A 182 3.05 4.37 -10.20
C THR A 182 3.70 4.30 -8.83
N LEU A 183 2.90 4.02 -7.81
CA LEU A 183 3.35 3.64 -6.49
C LEU A 183 2.31 2.68 -5.95
N THR A 184 2.74 1.49 -5.55
CA THR A 184 1.91 0.53 -4.83
C THR A 184 2.64 0.05 -3.60
N LYS A 185 1.91 -0.10 -2.51
CA LYS A 185 2.37 -0.64 -1.25
C LYS A 185 1.44 -1.77 -0.85
N ASP A 186 1.99 -2.94 -0.65
CA ASP A 186 1.22 -4.16 -0.39
C ASP A 186 1.84 -4.96 0.78
N LEU A 187 1.02 -5.76 1.43
CA LEU A 187 1.48 -6.86 2.27
C LEU A 187 2.04 -7.96 1.35
N ASP A 188 3.27 -8.37 1.58
CA ASP A 188 4.01 -9.26 0.66
C ASP A 188 3.59 -10.74 0.72
N ASN A 189 2.70 -11.10 1.63
CA ASN A 189 2.22 -12.46 1.79
C ASN A 189 0.69 -12.51 1.61
N PRO A 190 0.16 -13.23 0.61
CA PRO A 190 -1.28 -13.37 0.40
C PRO A 190 -2.00 -14.12 1.55
N GLU A 191 -1.27 -14.85 2.41
CA GLU A 191 -1.79 -15.44 3.64
C GLU A 191 -1.82 -14.42 4.81
N PHE A 192 -1.16 -13.27 4.66
CA PHE A 192 -1.14 -12.18 5.61
C PHE A 192 -2.23 -11.18 5.23
N ASN A 193 -3.27 -11.14 6.03
CA ASN A 193 -4.25 -10.06 5.92
C ASN A 193 -3.84 -8.89 6.83
N THR A 194 -4.66 -7.87 6.89
CA THR A 194 -4.43 -6.68 7.72
C THR A 194 -4.66 -6.92 9.21
N GLU A 195 -5.13 -8.10 9.60
CA GLU A 195 -5.45 -8.52 10.96
C GLU A 195 -4.27 -9.30 11.53
N VAL A 196 -3.65 -8.78 12.57
CA VAL A 196 -2.39 -9.30 13.11
C VAL A 196 -2.40 -9.32 14.64
N LYS A 197 -1.52 -10.12 15.25
CA LYS A 197 -1.26 -10.07 16.70
C LYS A 197 0.01 -9.29 17.00
N VAL A 198 0.12 -8.85 18.24
CA VAL A 198 1.38 -8.31 18.77
C VAL A 198 2.50 -9.35 18.68
N GLY A 199 3.64 -8.93 18.14
CA GLY A 199 4.81 -9.76 17.90
C GLY A 199 4.90 -10.38 16.50
N ASP A 200 3.88 -10.25 15.68
CA ASP A 200 3.98 -10.70 14.28
C ASP A 200 4.95 -9.83 13.50
N GLU A 201 5.68 -10.46 12.60
CA GLU A 201 6.54 -9.80 11.64
C GLU A 201 5.80 -9.71 10.30
N VAL A 202 5.37 -8.49 9.96
CA VAL A 202 4.55 -8.20 8.77
C VAL A 202 5.46 -7.83 7.62
N PRO A 203 5.46 -8.59 6.52
CA PRO A 203 6.26 -8.29 5.33
C PRO A 203 5.55 -7.29 4.42
N TYR A 204 6.28 -6.29 3.95
CA TYR A 204 5.81 -5.25 3.04
C TYR A 204 6.61 -5.21 1.74
N THR A 205 5.91 -4.86 0.67
CA THR A 205 6.51 -4.59 -0.64
C THR A 205 6.04 -3.24 -1.16
N ILE A 206 6.98 -2.38 -1.56
CA ILE A 206 6.68 -1.15 -2.29
C ILE A 206 7.17 -1.35 -3.72
N THR A 207 6.32 -1.10 -4.70
CA THR A 207 6.66 -1.20 -6.12
C THR A 207 6.38 0.12 -6.82
N SER A 208 7.30 0.54 -7.67
CA SER A 208 7.18 1.74 -8.49
C SER A 208 7.92 1.57 -9.81
N GLU A 209 7.66 2.44 -10.77
CA GLU A 209 8.35 2.47 -12.06
C GLU A 209 9.10 3.79 -12.22
N ILE A 210 10.43 3.73 -12.38
CA ILE A 210 11.24 4.92 -12.67
C ILE A 210 10.89 5.43 -14.08
N PRO A 211 10.45 6.70 -14.23
CA PRO A 211 10.20 7.28 -15.54
C PRO A 211 11.41 7.24 -16.47
N SER A 212 11.17 7.18 -17.77
CA SER A 212 12.24 7.31 -18.76
C SER A 212 12.65 8.80 -18.88
N TYR A 213 13.45 9.27 -17.94
CA TYR A 213 13.96 10.63 -17.92
C TYR A 213 15.05 10.81 -18.98
N ASP A 214 14.84 11.64 -20.00
CA ASP A 214 15.91 11.98 -20.95
C ASP A 214 17.05 12.68 -20.19
N PRO A 215 18.32 12.19 -20.29
CA PRO A 215 19.42 12.68 -19.45
C PRO A 215 19.88 14.11 -19.79
N THR A 216 19.51 14.63 -20.97
CA THR A 216 19.84 16.00 -21.37
C THR A 216 18.77 16.97 -20.89
N TYR A 217 17.50 16.58 -20.93
CA TYR A 217 16.37 17.38 -20.50
C TYR A 217 16.22 17.33 -18.97
N TYR A 218 16.26 16.13 -18.38
CA TYR A 218 16.30 15.93 -16.93
C TYR A 218 17.75 15.71 -16.47
N GLU A 219 18.51 16.78 -16.34
CA GLU A 219 19.93 16.66 -15.97
C GLU A 219 20.15 16.05 -14.59
N ASN A 220 19.28 16.36 -13.62
CA ASN A 220 19.36 15.87 -12.25
C ASN A 220 17.98 15.33 -11.80
N PRO A 221 17.54 14.20 -12.34
CA PRO A 221 16.23 13.63 -12.01
C PRO A 221 16.21 13.15 -10.56
N ILE A 222 15.09 13.41 -9.89
CA ILE A 222 14.80 12.91 -8.54
C ILE A 222 13.83 11.74 -8.67
N PHE A 223 14.14 10.64 -8.00
CA PHE A 223 13.24 9.52 -7.78
C PHE A 223 13.58 8.90 -6.43
N LYS A 224 12.70 9.09 -5.45
CA LYS A 224 12.98 8.77 -4.05
C LYS A 224 11.73 8.19 -3.38
N ILE A 225 11.88 7.04 -2.74
CA ILE A 225 10.83 6.36 -1.99
C ILE A 225 11.15 6.52 -0.50
N THR A 226 10.26 7.17 0.23
CA THR A 226 10.30 7.27 1.69
C THR A 226 9.18 6.44 2.27
N ASP A 227 9.52 5.54 3.19
CA ASP A 227 8.55 4.78 3.97
C ASP A 227 8.54 5.27 5.41
N THR A 228 7.36 5.39 5.98
CA THR A 228 7.16 5.89 7.34
C THR A 228 6.17 5.01 8.07
N ILE A 229 6.63 4.41 9.17
CA ILE A 229 5.79 3.70 10.12
C ILE A 229 5.45 4.59 11.32
N VAL A 230 4.21 4.48 11.77
CA VAL A 230 3.79 5.16 13.00
C VAL A 230 3.76 4.19 14.18
N ASN A 231 3.45 4.71 15.34
CA ASN A 231 3.38 3.94 16.59
C ASN A 231 2.69 2.58 16.40
N GLY A 232 3.23 1.56 17.01
CA GLY A 232 2.71 0.20 16.89
C GLY A 232 3.49 -0.69 15.93
N LEU A 233 4.38 -0.12 15.13
CA LEU A 233 5.26 -0.87 14.21
C LEU A 233 6.73 -0.50 14.43
N LYS A 234 7.61 -1.42 14.09
CA LYS A 234 9.07 -1.22 14.12
C LYS A 234 9.71 -2.05 13.01
N TYR A 235 10.57 -1.46 12.17
CA TYR A 235 11.32 -2.21 11.17
C TYR A 235 12.21 -3.28 11.81
N THR A 236 12.30 -4.44 11.18
CA THR A 236 13.13 -5.55 11.66
C THR A 236 14.55 -5.49 11.12
N GLU A 237 14.73 -4.99 9.89
CA GLU A 237 16.01 -4.84 9.22
C GLU A 237 15.99 -3.70 8.20
N GLU A 238 17.16 -3.34 7.64
CA GLU A 238 17.24 -2.42 6.50
C GLU A 238 16.51 -3.01 5.28
N PRO A 239 15.79 -2.18 4.49
CA PRO A 239 15.06 -2.65 3.31
C PRO A 239 16.01 -3.18 2.22
N LYS A 240 15.55 -4.17 1.48
CA LYS A 240 16.21 -4.71 0.27
C LYS A 240 15.60 -4.08 -0.96
N VAL A 241 16.45 -3.54 -1.84
CA VAL A 241 16.04 -2.80 -3.03
C VAL A 241 16.40 -3.60 -4.28
N TYR A 242 15.42 -3.81 -5.15
CA TYR A 242 15.57 -4.59 -6.38
C TYR A 242 15.25 -3.73 -7.60
N GLY A 243 15.95 -3.99 -8.71
CA GLY A 243 15.71 -3.37 -10.02
C GLY A 243 15.27 -4.41 -11.06
N GLY A 244 14.28 -4.03 -11.87
CA GLY A 244 13.62 -4.91 -12.82
C GLY A 244 12.52 -5.76 -12.19
N GLN A 245 11.58 -6.20 -13.03
CA GLN A 245 10.46 -7.02 -12.58
C GLN A 245 10.93 -8.29 -11.88
N LEU A 246 10.43 -8.53 -10.66
CA LEU A 246 10.78 -9.69 -9.86
C LEU A 246 10.11 -10.96 -10.39
N THR A 247 10.80 -12.08 -10.20
CA THR A 247 10.26 -13.41 -10.48
C THR A 247 9.56 -13.93 -9.22
N VAL A 248 8.28 -14.28 -9.33
CA VAL A 248 7.54 -14.94 -8.25
C VAL A 248 8.03 -16.39 -8.16
N PRO A 249 8.50 -16.86 -6.99
CA PRO A 249 8.97 -18.22 -6.83
C PRO A 249 7.83 -19.24 -6.97
N ALA A 250 8.13 -20.40 -7.52
CA ALA A 250 7.23 -21.55 -7.39
C ALA A 250 7.29 -22.12 -5.96
N GLU A 251 6.34 -22.98 -5.61
CA GLU A 251 6.29 -23.60 -4.28
C GLU A 251 7.62 -24.33 -3.96
N GLY A 252 8.25 -23.94 -2.86
CA GLY A 252 9.52 -24.50 -2.39
C GLY A 252 10.79 -23.85 -2.97
N GLU A 253 10.67 -22.85 -3.83
CA GLU A 253 11.81 -22.09 -4.34
C GLU A 253 12.15 -20.89 -3.43
N ASP A 254 13.44 -20.57 -3.36
CA ASP A 254 13.93 -19.42 -2.58
C ASP A 254 13.87 -18.13 -3.41
N PHE A 255 13.01 -17.19 -2.96
CA PHE A 255 12.85 -15.88 -3.55
C PHE A 255 14.18 -15.12 -3.71
N ALA A 256 15.03 -15.13 -2.67
CA ALA A 256 16.29 -14.39 -2.68
C ALA A 256 17.28 -14.98 -3.70
N ALA A 257 17.32 -16.30 -3.83
CA ALA A 257 18.18 -16.96 -4.81
C ALA A 257 17.78 -16.67 -6.25
N ILE A 258 16.45 -16.71 -6.55
CA ILE A 258 15.92 -16.45 -7.90
C ILE A 258 16.14 -15.00 -8.31
N ASN A 259 15.98 -14.05 -7.39
CA ASN A 259 16.08 -12.61 -7.65
C ASN A 259 17.46 -12.01 -7.28
N ALA A 260 18.46 -12.83 -6.94
CA ALA A 260 19.79 -12.36 -6.52
C ALA A 260 20.44 -11.40 -7.53
N GLY A 261 20.28 -11.66 -8.83
CA GLY A 261 20.82 -10.81 -9.91
C GLY A 261 20.09 -9.47 -10.09
N LYS A 262 18.99 -9.24 -9.38
CA LYS A 262 18.19 -8.01 -9.40
C LYS A 262 18.39 -7.13 -8.17
N LEU A 263 19.09 -7.63 -7.15
CA LEU A 263 19.42 -6.86 -5.96
C LEU A 263 20.35 -5.70 -6.33
N LEU A 264 19.94 -4.48 -6.00
CA LEU A 264 20.70 -3.26 -6.25
C LEU A 264 21.78 -3.04 -5.18
N GLU A 265 22.85 -2.35 -5.56
CA GLU A 265 23.98 -2.06 -4.69
C GLU A 265 23.78 -0.70 -3.98
N LYS A 266 23.73 -0.72 -2.63
CA LYS A 266 23.72 0.49 -1.81
C LYS A 266 24.97 1.33 -2.08
N ASP A 267 24.84 2.66 -2.06
CA ASP A 267 25.87 3.67 -2.34
C ASP A 267 26.40 3.69 -3.80
N LYS A 268 25.79 2.90 -4.69
CA LYS A 268 26.05 2.89 -6.12
C LYS A 268 24.78 3.13 -6.94
N ASP A 269 23.78 2.28 -6.76
CA ASP A 269 22.51 2.36 -7.50
C ASP A 269 21.50 3.23 -6.73
N TYR A 270 21.59 3.27 -5.40
CA TYR A 270 20.76 4.10 -4.51
C TYR A 270 21.49 4.45 -3.22
N THR A 271 21.05 5.49 -2.54
CA THR A 271 21.43 5.79 -1.15
C THR A 271 20.29 5.42 -0.20
N LEU A 272 20.63 5.04 1.03
CA LEU A 272 19.66 4.66 2.05
C LEU A 272 19.87 5.48 3.33
N GLU A 273 18.85 6.24 3.71
CA GLU A 273 18.70 6.75 5.06
C GLU A 273 17.76 5.84 5.83
N TYR A 274 18.14 5.39 7.02
CA TYR A 274 17.37 4.41 7.78
C TYR A 274 17.33 4.76 9.27
N THR A 275 16.13 4.80 9.83
CA THR A 275 15.86 4.98 11.25
C THR A 275 14.88 3.90 11.72
N GLU A 276 15.38 2.91 12.42
CA GLU A 276 14.71 1.65 12.80
C GLU A 276 13.26 1.79 13.29
N ASN A 277 12.94 2.88 13.98
CA ASN A 277 11.63 3.03 14.63
C ASN A 277 10.69 4.02 13.93
N SER A 278 11.04 4.53 12.76
CA SER A 278 10.21 5.58 12.16
C SER A 278 10.21 5.65 10.64
N THR A 279 11.38 5.63 9.99
CA THR A 279 11.42 5.92 8.55
C THR A 279 12.66 5.35 7.89
N PHE A 280 12.54 5.00 6.63
CA PHE A 280 13.68 4.89 5.74
C PHE A 280 13.42 5.66 4.44
N THR A 281 14.50 6.06 3.77
CA THR A 281 14.46 6.70 2.46
C THR A 281 15.44 6.02 1.52
N VAL A 282 14.93 5.51 0.40
CA VAL A 282 15.68 4.99 -0.74
C VAL A 282 15.69 6.08 -1.81
N ALA A 283 16.83 6.71 -2.05
CA ALA A 283 17.00 7.69 -3.12
C ALA A 283 17.86 7.10 -4.23
N PHE A 284 17.28 6.89 -5.42
CA PHE A 284 18.01 6.32 -6.56
C PHE A 284 19.02 7.34 -7.10
N THR A 285 20.21 6.86 -7.45
CA THR A 285 21.26 7.73 -7.98
C THR A 285 20.94 8.19 -9.40
N LYS A 286 21.44 9.36 -9.76
CA LYS A 286 21.34 9.90 -11.13
C LYS A 286 21.83 8.86 -12.16
N GLU A 287 22.97 8.25 -11.89
CA GLU A 287 23.62 7.26 -12.74
C GLU A 287 22.71 6.03 -12.96
N TYR A 288 22.04 5.58 -11.90
CA TYR A 288 21.10 4.46 -12.02
C TYR A 288 19.86 4.85 -12.83
N ILE A 289 19.25 6.01 -12.55
CA ILE A 289 18.09 6.51 -13.28
C ILE A 289 18.41 6.66 -14.77
N GLN A 290 19.54 7.30 -15.11
CA GLN A 290 19.94 7.54 -16.49
C GLN A 290 20.30 6.25 -17.26
N LYS A 291 20.79 5.23 -16.58
CA LYS A 291 21.02 3.89 -17.16
C LYS A 291 19.74 3.24 -17.68
N LEU A 292 18.57 3.59 -17.12
CA LEU A 292 17.27 3.02 -17.44
C LEU A 292 16.53 3.75 -18.58
N VAL A 293 17.09 4.83 -19.08
CA VAL A 293 16.52 5.55 -20.23
C VAL A 293 16.39 4.62 -21.44
N ASN A 294 15.25 4.61 -22.10
CA ASN A 294 14.90 3.71 -23.19
C ASN A 294 14.84 2.21 -22.83
N SER A 295 14.89 1.85 -21.56
CA SER A 295 14.60 0.50 -21.08
C SER A 295 13.10 0.20 -21.13
N SER A 296 12.75 -1.08 -21.11
CA SER A 296 11.35 -1.51 -21.02
C SER A 296 10.75 -1.13 -19.65
N LYS A 297 9.42 -1.14 -19.55
CA LYS A 297 8.71 -0.92 -18.28
C LYS A 297 9.18 -1.89 -17.21
N GLU A 298 9.33 -3.16 -17.57
CA GLU A 298 9.78 -4.22 -16.67
C GLU A 298 11.19 -3.96 -16.12
N GLU A 299 12.09 -3.41 -16.95
CA GLU A 299 13.48 -3.08 -16.52
C GLU A 299 13.52 -1.83 -15.63
N ARG A 300 12.56 -0.88 -15.80
CA ARG A 300 12.45 0.34 -14.99
C ARG A 300 11.68 0.15 -13.69
N THR A 301 11.06 -1.01 -13.48
CA THR A 301 10.40 -1.34 -12.23
C THR A 301 11.43 -1.43 -11.11
N VAL A 302 11.12 -0.84 -9.97
CA VAL A 302 11.89 -0.97 -8.72
C VAL A 302 11.00 -1.49 -7.61
N THR A 303 11.56 -2.33 -6.76
CA THR A 303 10.83 -2.96 -5.65
C THR A 303 11.65 -2.84 -4.37
N VAL A 304 11.01 -2.36 -3.30
CA VAL A 304 11.59 -2.28 -1.97
C VAL A 304 10.86 -3.27 -1.06
N LYS A 305 11.59 -4.22 -0.49
CA LYS A 305 11.05 -5.26 0.40
C LYS A 305 11.65 -5.13 1.79
N TYR A 306 10.80 -5.22 2.81
CA TYR A 306 11.19 -5.13 4.21
C TYR A 306 10.09 -5.73 5.09
N SER A 307 10.36 -5.86 6.39
CA SER A 307 9.37 -6.28 7.37
C SER A 307 9.33 -5.31 8.55
N ALA A 308 8.17 -5.28 9.21
CA ALA A 308 7.99 -4.57 10.48
C ALA A 308 7.32 -5.48 11.52
N VAL A 309 7.80 -5.43 12.76
CA VAL A 309 7.20 -6.17 13.88
C VAL A 309 6.09 -5.32 14.51
N VAL A 310 4.97 -5.97 14.85
CA VAL A 310 3.83 -5.36 15.55
C VAL A 310 4.16 -5.23 17.03
N LEU A 311 4.18 -4.02 17.55
CA LEU A 311 4.50 -3.71 18.94
C LEU A 311 3.26 -3.71 19.83
N ASP A 312 3.45 -3.80 21.15
CA ASP A 312 2.38 -3.71 22.15
C ASP A 312 1.59 -2.38 22.06
N SER A 313 2.21 -1.31 21.61
CA SER A 313 1.52 -0.02 21.35
C SER A 313 0.48 -0.07 20.23
N ALA A 314 0.51 -1.07 19.34
CA ALA A 314 -0.50 -1.26 18.30
C ALA A 314 -1.90 -1.56 18.85
N VAL A 315 -2.01 -1.97 20.14
CA VAL A 315 -3.31 -2.21 20.76
C VAL A 315 -4.11 -0.93 21.03
N THR A 316 -3.44 0.22 21.12
CA THR A 316 -4.08 1.51 21.43
C THR A 316 -4.27 2.39 20.19
N GLN A 317 -3.69 2.03 19.06
CA GLN A 317 -3.82 2.75 17.79
C GLN A 317 -3.52 1.84 16.60
N VAL A 318 -4.19 2.10 15.49
CA VAL A 318 -3.97 1.37 14.23
C VAL A 318 -2.51 1.54 13.77
N GLY A 319 -1.88 0.46 13.37
CA GLY A 319 -0.53 0.50 12.80
C GLY A 319 -0.59 1.01 11.36
N GLU A 320 -0.28 2.30 11.13
CA GLU A 320 -0.16 2.86 9.79
C GLU A 320 1.27 2.70 9.27
N ASN A 321 1.38 2.31 8.02
CA ASN A 321 2.62 2.23 7.27
C ASN A 321 2.45 2.92 5.92
N LYS A 322 3.14 4.05 5.69
CA LYS A 322 2.97 4.93 4.55
C LYS A 322 4.22 5.00 3.68
N ALA A 323 4.06 4.73 2.38
CA ALA A 323 5.06 5.02 1.36
C ALA A 323 4.76 6.37 0.69
N THR A 324 5.80 7.16 0.48
CA THR A 324 5.76 8.41 -0.28
C THR A 324 6.82 8.35 -1.38
N LEU A 325 6.40 8.45 -2.62
CA LEU A 325 7.28 8.63 -3.78
C LEU A 325 7.44 10.12 -4.04
N GLU A 326 8.67 10.62 -4.10
CA GLU A 326 9.03 11.95 -4.60
C GLU A 326 9.74 11.78 -5.96
N PHE A 327 9.28 12.49 -6.99
CA PHE A 327 9.79 12.36 -8.35
C PHE A 327 9.87 13.70 -9.07
N SER A 328 10.78 13.83 -10.02
CA SER A 328 10.83 15.01 -10.90
C SER A 328 9.63 15.02 -11.83
N ARG A 329 8.75 15.99 -11.65
CA ARG A 329 7.59 16.26 -12.51
C ARG A 329 8.01 17.00 -13.79
N THR A 330 8.89 17.99 -13.62
CA THR A 330 9.63 18.68 -14.67
C THR A 330 11.13 18.69 -14.31
N PRO A 331 12.02 19.19 -15.16
CA PRO A 331 13.43 19.34 -14.80
C PRO A 331 13.69 20.14 -13.52
N GLU A 332 12.83 21.13 -13.21
CA GLU A 332 12.99 22.08 -12.10
C GLU A 332 12.08 21.79 -10.91
N GLU A 333 11.04 20.97 -11.08
CA GLU A 333 10.01 20.78 -10.07
C GLU A 333 9.78 19.30 -9.77
N THR A 334 9.52 19.02 -8.49
CA THR A 334 9.13 17.69 -8.03
C THR A 334 7.65 17.62 -7.68
N ASP A 335 7.11 16.41 -7.62
CA ASP A 335 5.80 16.11 -7.06
C ASP A 335 5.88 14.85 -6.20
N THR A 336 4.81 14.53 -5.46
CA THR A 336 4.75 13.37 -4.58
C THR A 336 3.50 12.53 -4.85
N LYS A 337 3.64 11.21 -4.62
CA LYS A 337 2.54 10.25 -4.60
C LYS A 337 2.61 9.43 -3.33
N GLU A 338 1.48 9.12 -2.71
CA GLU A 338 1.43 8.34 -1.48
C GLU A 338 0.60 7.06 -1.66
N ASP A 339 0.97 6.04 -0.90
CA ASP A 339 0.20 4.82 -0.72
C ASP A 339 0.39 4.29 0.71
N LYS A 340 -0.64 3.65 1.28
CA LYS A 340 -0.68 3.29 2.70
C LYS A 340 -1.23 1.89 2.91
N GLU A 341 -0.65 1.21 3.90
CA GLU A 341 -1.20 0.00 4.47
C GLU A 341 -1.44 0.15 5.97
N TYR A 342 -2.43 -0.57 6.47
CA TYR A 342 -2.82 -0.57 7.86
C TYR A 342 -2.84 -1.99 8.41
N VAL A 343 -2.41 -2.13 9.67
CA VAL A 343 -2.54 -3.37 10.42
C VAL A 343 -3.34 -3.14 11.71
N PHE A 344 -4.18 -4.10 12.04
CA PHE A 344 -5.13 -4.02 13.15
C PHE A 344 -4.88 -5.16 14.12
N THR A 345 -4.93 -4.87 15.43
CA THR A 345 -4.94 -5.88 16.48
C THR A 345 -6.28 -5.84 17.21
N PHE A 346 -6.65 -6.92 17.87
CA PHE A 346 -7.95 -7.10 18.50
C PHE A 346 -7.82 -7.36 20.00
N ALA A 347 -8.87 -7.04 20.75
CA ALA A 347 -8.91 -7.23 22.21
C ALA A 347 -10.22 -7.84 22.67
N LEU A 348 -10.14 -8.55 23.79
CA LEU A 348 -11.27 -8.95 24.60
C LEU A 348 -11.29 -8.06 25.84
N HIS A 349 -11.98 -6.92 25.77
CA HIS A 349 -12.16 -5.96 26.84
C HIS A 349 -13.63 -5.57 26.93
N GLY A 350 -14.23 -5.69 28.10
CA GLY A 350 -15.66 -5.45 28.30
C GLY A 350 -16.56 -6.61 27.85
N VAL A 351 -16.00 -7.74 27.37
CA VAL A 351 -16.76 -8.88 26.82
C VAL A 351 -17.12 -9.89 27.90
N PHE A 352 -16.21 -10.22 28.81
CA PHE A 352 -16.38 -11.28 29.82
C PHE A 352 -16.16 -10.81 31.25
N TYR A 353 -17.05 -11.24 32.16
CA TYR A 353 -16.90 -10.99 33.57
C TYR A 353 -17.09 -12.28 34.40
N LYS A 354 -16.22 -12.50 35.35
CA LYS A 354 -16.34 -13.54 36.33
C LYS A 354 -17.25 -13.12 37.48
N VAL A 355 -18.27 -13.92 37.79
CA VAL A 355 -19.27 -13.62 38.83
C VAL A 355 -19.60 -14.83 39.70
N ASP A 356 -20.24 -14.62 40.83
CA ASP A 356 -20.92 -15.68 41.59
C ASP A 356 -22.38 -15.84 41.13
N GLU A 357 -23.13 -16.78 41.74
CA GLU A 357 -24.55 -17.01 41.46
C GLU A 357 -25.43 -15.79 41.78
N ALA A 358 -24.99 -14.90 42.68
CA ALA A 358 -25.67 -13.65 43.01
C ALA A 358 -25.22 -12.47 42.15
N GLN A 359 -24.44 -12.72 41.08
CA GLN A 359 -23.88 -11.73 40.14
C GLN A 359 -22.86 -10.77 40.79
N ASN A 360 -22.26 -11.11 41.92
CA ASN A 360 -21.14 -10.36 42.47
C ASN A 360 -19.87 -10.70 41.69
N LYS A 361 -19.03 -9.72 41.43
CA LYS A 361 -17.76 -9.88 40.74
C LYS A 361 -16.81 -10.75 41.55
N LEU A 362 -16.07 -11.66 40.87
CA LEU A 362 -15.15 -12.58 41.48
C LEU A 362 -13.71 -12.33 41.00
N PRO A 363 -12.79 -11.86 41.86
CA PRO A 363 -11.36 -11.85 41.58
C PRO A 363 -10.73 -13.24 41.72
N GLU A 364 -9.45 -13.34 41.34
CA GLU A 364 -8.59 -14.51 41.49
C GLU A 364 -8.99 -15.76 40.68
N ALA A 365 -9.96 -15.67 39.78
CA ALA A 365 -10.20 -16.72 38.79
C ALA A 365 -9.13 -16.66 37.71
N VAL A 366 -8.60 -17.81 37.29
CA VAL A 366 -7.63 -17.87 36.18
C VAL A 366 -8.29 -18.46 34.94
N PHE A 367 -8.15 -17.74 33.84
CA PHE A 367 -8.62 -18.17 32.53
C PHE A 367 -7.45 -18.39 31.58
N GLY A 368 -7.48 -19.48 30.82
CA GLY A 368 -6.61 -19.72 29.67
C GLY A 368 -7.31 -19.31 28.39
N LEU A 369 -6.61 -18.57 27.54
CA LEU A 369 -7.00 -18.30 26.16
C LEU A 369 -6.16 -19.16 25.23
N TYR A 370 -6.82 -19.83 24.29
CA TYR A 370 -6.21 -20.75 23.33
C TYR A 370 -6.62 -20.35 21.92
N VAL A 371 -5.73 -20.53 20.96
CA VAL A 371 -6.00 -20.31 19.53
C VAL A 371 -6.10 -21.65 18.81
N GLU A 372 -7.02 -21.77 17.87
CA GLU A 372 -7.10 -22.95 16.99
C GLU A 372 -5.81 -23.08 16.17
N ASP A 373 -5.12 -24.19 16.31
CA ASP A 373 -3.83 -24.45 15.69
C ASP A 373 -3.69 -25.93 15.34
N LYS A 374 -3.61 -26.24 14.05
CA LYS A 374 -3.45 -27.62 13.57
C LYS A 374 -2.16 -28.31 14.07
N ASN A 375 -1.15 -27.52 14.43
CA ASN A 375 0.14 -27.98 14.93
C ASN A 375 0.23 -27.87 16.47
N GLY A 376 -0.86 -27.48 17.13
CA GLY A 376 -0.94 -27.31 18.57
C GLY A 376 -0.70 -28.61 19.32
N THR A 377 -0.30 -28.51 20.58
CA THR A 377 0.00 -29.64 21.45
C THR A 377 -1.13 -29.98 22.43
N GLU A 378 -2.16 -29.14 22.49
CA GLU A 378 -3.31 -29.30 23.36
C GLU A 378 -4.58 -29.59 22.54
N ALA A 379 -5.57 -30.23 23.18
CA ALA A 379 -6.88 -30.45 22.61
C ALA A 379 -7.97 -29.91 23.55
N ILE A 380 -8.92 -29.20 22.98
CA ILE A 380 -10.12 -28.73 23.68
C ILE A 380 -11.31 -29.56 23.21
N GLU A 381 -12.01 -30.21 24.14
CA GLU A 381 -13.29 -30.88 23.84
C GLU A 381 -14.37 -29.81 23.70
N TRP A 382 -14.72 -29.51 22.44
CA TRP A 382 -15.69 -28.46 22.11
C TRP A 382 -17.14 -28.94 22.24
N ALA A 383 -17.43 -30.16 21.79
CA ALA A 383 -18.74 -30.81 21.89
C ALA A 383 -18.57 -32.30 22.11
N GLU A 384 -19.67 -32.99 22.44
CA GLU A 384 -19.66 -34.44 22.55
C GLU A 384 -19.13 -35.06 21.24
N ASP A 385 -18.05 -35.84 21.32
CA ASP A 385 -17.32 -36.44 20.20
C ASP A 385 -16.56 -35.46 19.25
N SER A 386 -16.33 -34.20 19.62
CA SER A 386 -15.49 -33.27 18.84
C SER A 386 -14.43 -32.59 19.67
N SER A 387 -13.18 -32.69 19.25
CA SER A 387 -12.06 -31.97 19.84
C SER A 387 -11.39 -31.05 18.79
N VAL A 388 -10.87 -29.94 19.26
CA VAL A 388 -10.12 -28.97 18.44
C VAL A 388 -8.71 -28.91 18.98
N THR A 389 -7.73 -29.00 18.07
CA THR A 389 -6.32 -28.84 18.43
C THR A 389 -6.00 -27.34 18.56
N VAL A 390 -5.33 -26.98 19.66
CA VAL A 390 -5.09 -25.59 20.01
C VAL A 390 -3.67 -25.38 20.56
N SER A 391 -3.22 -24.14 20.51
CA SER A 391 -2.05 -23.63 21.22
C SER A 391 -2.46 -22.58 22.25
N GLU A 392 -1.80 -22.58 23.41
CA GLU A 392 -2.06 -21.56 24.43
C GLU A 392 -1.55 -20.19 23.96
N VAL A 393 -2.42 -19.17 24.03
CA VAL A 393 -2.08 -17.77 23.81
C VAL A 393 -1.56 -17.13 25.08
N GLY A 394 -2.22 -17.43 26.21
CA GLY A 394 -1.84 -16.92 27.51
C GLY A 394 -2.91 -17.14 28.58
N THR A 395 -2.60 -16.69 29.80
CA THR A 395 -3.53 -16.76 30.92
C THR A 395 -3.83 -15.36 31.47
N TYR A 396 -5.02 -15.21 32.03
CA TYR A 396 -5.45 -13.99 32.72
C TYR A 396 -6.06 -14.33 34.09
N THR A 397 -5.67 -13.59 35.10
CA THR A 397 -6.26 -13.69 36.44
C THR A 397 -7.19 -12.50 36.65
N THR A 398 -8.46 -12.76 36.98
CA THR A 398 -9.45 -11.70 37.20
C THR A 398 -9.09 -10.81 38.37
N SER A 399 -9.24 -9.50 38.18
CA SER A 399 -9.08 -8.46 39.22
C SER A 399 -10.37 -8.26 40.03
N GLU A 400 -10.39 -7.27 40.91
CA GLU A 400 -11.54 -6.95 41.79
C GLU A 400 -12.84 -6.65 41.03
N ASP A 401 -12.72 -6.17 39.76
CA ASP A 401 -13.85 -5.93 38.86
C ASP A 401 -14.39 -7.22 38.23
N GLY A 402 -13.69 -8.35 38.36
CA GLY A 402 -14.03 -9.65 37.80
C GLY A 402 -13.89 -9.72 36.28
N GLU A 403 -13.36 -8.70 35.61
CA GLU A 403 -13.23 -8.66 34.15
C GLU A 403 -12.10 -9.56 33.65
N ILE A 404 -12.29 -10.16 32.48
CA ILE A 404 -11.30 -10.98 31.78
C ILE A 404 -10.84 -10.20 30.57
N LYS A 405 -9.53 -9.95 30.44
CA LYS A 405 -8.93 -9.08 29.44
C LYS A 405 -7.82 -9.78 28.68
N PHE A 406 -7.84 -9.64 27.35
CA PHE A 406 -6.75 -10.01 26.46
C PHE A 406 -6.61 -8.93 25.37
N LYS A 407 -5.40 -8.68 24.90
CA LYS A 407 -5.10 -7.66 23.88
C LYS A 407 -4.09 -8.16 22.88
N GLY A 408 -4.00 -7.48 21.74
CA GLY A 408 -3.03 -7.79 20.70
C GLY A 408 -3.27 -9.12 20.00
N LEU A 409 -4.53 -9.48 19.83
CA LEU A 409 -4.98 -10.72 19.19
C LEU A 409 -5.09 -10.53 17.68
N ASP A 410 -4.92 -11.62 16.94
CA ASP A 410 -5.14 -11.71 15.51
C ASP A 410 -6.64 -11.92 15.24
N GLY A 411 -7.28 -11.06 14.46
CA GLY A 411 -8.71 -11.10 14.18
C GLY A 411 -9.17 -12.27 13.31
N ASP A 412 -8.28 -12.80 12.48
CA ASP A 412 -8.54 -13.94 11.60
C ASP A 412 -8.63 -15.28 12.32
N LYS A 413 -8.21 -15.34 13.58
CA LYS A 413 -8.11 -16.58 14.32
C LYS A 413 -9.36 -16.86 15.14
N VAL A 414 -9.56 -18.15 15.40
CA VAL A 414 -10.60 -18.64 16.30
C VAL A 414 -9.98 -18.93 17.66
N TYR A 415 -10.56 -18.35 18.71
CA TYR A 415 -10.07 -18.52 20.07
C TYR A 415 -11.03 -19.30 20.94
N TYR A 416 -10.49 -19.93 21.99
CA TYR A 416 -11.23 -20.65 23.02
C TYR A 416 -10.82 -20.16 24.40
N LEU A 417 -11.79 -19.71 25.20
CA LEU A 417 -11.59 -19.25 26.56
C LEU A 417 -12.17 -20.27 27.54
N LYS A 418 -11.37 -20.73 28.50
CA LYS A 418 -11.83 -21.60 29.59
C LYS A 418 -11.25 -21.21 30.92
N GLU A 419 -12.01 -21.42 32.02
CA GLU A 419 -11.49 -21.28 33.36
C GLU A 419 -10.56 -22.45 33.70
N THR A 420 -9.33 -22.15 34.12
CA THR A 420 -8.31 -23.14 34.49
C THR A 420 -8.18 -23.27 36.01
N LYS A 421 -8.59 -22.21 36.73
CA LYS A 421 -8.60 -22.21 38.20
C LYS A 421 -9.71 -21.32 38.73
N ALA A 422 -10.58 -21.87 39.59
CA ALA A 422 -11.61 -21.10 40.25
C ALA A 422 -11.05 -20.31 41.45
N PRO A 423 -11.71 -19.21 41.89
CA PRO A 423 -11.42 -18.54 43.14
C PRO A 423 -11.60 -19.45 44.34
N ASN A 424 -10.93 -19.14 45.43
CA ASN A 424 -11.03 -19.93 46.66
C ASN A 424 -12.48 -20.05 47.17
N GLY A 425 -12.94 -21.26 47.42
CA GLY A 425 -14.30 -21.55 47.90
C GLY A 425 -15.36 -21.68 46.79
N TYR A 426 -14.96 -21.69 45.53
CA TYR A 426 -15.83 -21.89 44.38
C TYR A 426 -15.43 -23.13 43.55
N SER A 427 -16.40 -23.75 42.92
CA SER A 427 -16.17 -24.79 41.93
C SER A 427 -15.80 -24.17 40.58
N ILE A 428 -14.91 -24.82 39.80
CA ILE A 428 -14.55 -24.39 38.48
C ILE A 428 -15.76 -24.45 37.53
N ASN A 429 -15.88 -23.48 36.65
CA ASN A 429 -16.85 -23.49 35.58
C ASN A 429 -16.24 -24.20 34.36
N ASP A 430 -16.87 -25.27 33.90
CA ASP A 430 -16.40 -26.10 32.78
C ASP A 430 -16.84 -25.62 31.38
N THR A 431 -17.56 -24.50 31.35
CA THR A 431 -18.00 -23.92 30.07
C THR A 431 -16.81 -23.37 29.29
N ILE A 432 -16.73 -23.73 28.03
CA ILE A 432 -15.73 -23.23 27.09
C ILE A 432 -16.41 -22.26 26.13
N TYR A 433 -15.80 -21.13 25.90
CA TYR A 433 -16.31 -20.09 25.02
C TYR A 433 -15.46 -20.04 23.76
N LYS A 434 -16.09 -20.20 22.59
CA LYS A 434 -15.50 -19.99 21.26
C LYS A 434 -15.72 -18.55 20.85
N ILE A 435 -14.64 -17.90 20.43
CA ILE A 435 -14.59 -16.47 20.13
C ILE A 435 -14.09 -16.30 18.71
N LYS A 436 -14.79 -15.47 17.95
CA LYS A 436 -14.39 -15.00 16.61
C LYS A 436 -14.49 -13.49 16.57
N PHE A 437 -13.66 -12.88 15.77
CA PHE A 437 -13.77 -11.48 15.41
C PHE A 437 -14.38 -11.38 14.01
N GLU A 438 -15.27 -10.42 13.82
CA GLU A 438 -15.81 -10.06 12.51
C GLU A 438 -15.47 -8.60 12.29
N PHE A 439 -14.59 -8.37 11.33
CA PHE A 439 -14.08 -7.07 10.97
C PHE A 439 -14.14 -6.88 9.45
N ASP A 440 -14.77 -5.80 9.05
CA ASP A 440 -14.83 -5.39 7.64
C ASP A 440 -14.06 -4.08 7.50
N LYS A 441 -12.83 -4.19 7.01
CA LYS A 441 -12.02 -3.01 6.71
C LYS A 441 -12.55 -2.39 5.41
N ALA A 442 -12.97 -1.13 5.47
CA ALA A 442 -13.29 -0.38 4.25
C ALA A 442 -12.03 -0.23 3.38
N ASP A 443 -12.16 -0.44 2.07
CA ASP A 443 -11.06 -0.32 1.12
C ASP A 443 -10.41 1.08 1.13
N ASP A 444 -11.16 2.09 1.58
CA ASP A 444 -10.76 3.50 1.66
C ASP A 444 -10.50 3.97 3.11
N TYR A 445 -10.12 3.05 4.03
CA TYR A 445 -9.79 3.42 5.40
C TYR A 445 -8.69 4.49 5.44
N ASP A 446 -8.98 5.61 6.09
CA ASP A 446 -8.13 6.81 6.12
C ASP A 446 -7.50 7.13 7.49
N GLY A 447 -7.60 6.18 8.44
CA GLY A 447 -7.02 6.34 9.79
C GLY A 447 -8.02 6.77 10.87
N GLY A 448 -9.31 6.73 10.60
CA GLY A 448 -10.36 7.05 11.58
C GLY A 448 -10.59 5.96 12.64
N ASN A 449 -11.64 6.11 13.44
CA ASN A 449 -12.08 5.06 14.36
C ASN A 449 -12.67 3.88 13.59
N ILE A 450 -12.38 2.68 14.05
CA ILE A 450 -12.97 1.45 13.53
C ILE A 450 -13.83 0.75 14.58
N THR A 451 -14.74 -0.09 14.12
CA THR A 451 -15.51 -1.01 14.94
C THR A 451 -15.39 -2.42 14.39
N TYR A 452 -15.40 -3.39 15.29
CA TYR A 452 -15.49 -4.79 14.94
C TYR A 452 -16.45 -5.50 15.87
N THR A 453 -16.90 -6.71 15.48
CA THR A 453 -17.81 -7.53 16.28
C THR A 453 -17.06 -8.71 16.89
N VAL A 454 -17.19 -8.90 18.20
CA VAL A 454 -16.76 -10.13 18.89
C VAL A 454 -17.95 -11.06 18.97
N VAL A 455 -17.87 -12.22 18.30
CA VAL A 455 -18.91 -13.25 18.29
C VAL A 455 -18.53 -14.36 19.25
N VAL A 456 -19.37 -14.61 20.27
CA VAL A 456 -19.14 -15.59 21.34
C VAL A 456 -20.21 -16.67 21.28
N THR A 457 -19.77 -17.93 21.25
CA THR A 457 -20.63 -19.12 21.43
C THR A 457 -20.05 -19.98 22.54
N ASP A 458 -20.88 -20.75 23.25
CA ASP A 458 -20.37 -21.69 24.24
C ASP A 458 -20.55 -23.18 23.83
N ASN A 459 -19.83 -24.07 24.48
CA ASN A 459 -19.90 -25.51 24.23
C ASN A 459 -21.17 -26.18 24.79
N LYS A 460 -22.09 -25.40 25.38
CA LYS A 460 -23.38 -25.87 25.92
C LYS A 460 -24.56 -25.49 25.03
N GLY A 461 -24.28 -24.86 23.87
CA GLY A 461 -25.27 -24.49 22.86
C GLY A 461 -25.92 -23.13 23.06
N ASN A 462 -25.35 -22.25 23.90
CA ASN A 462 -25.80 -20.88 24.00
C ASN A 462 -25.03 -19.97 23.04
N GLY A 463 -25.70 -19.00 22.48
CA GLY A 463 -25.16 -18.06 21.52
C GLY A 463 -25.59 -18.33 20.07
N PRO A 464 -25.07 -17.56 19.07
CA PRO A 464 -24.05 -16.53 19.26
C PRO A 464 -24.52 -15.31 20.05
N GLN A 465 -23.62 -14.74 20.82
CA GLN A 465 -23.74 -13.42 21.40
C GLN A 465 -22.74 -12.51 20.71
N GLU A 466 -23.14 -11.30 20.38
CA GLU A 466 -22.37 -10.36 19.58
C GLU A 466 -22.08 -9.08 20.42
N TYR A 467 -20.83 -8.62 20.35
CA TYR A 467 -20.36 -7.43 21.04
C TYR A 467 -19.66 -6.51 20.05
N THR A 468 -20.16 -5.30 19.91
CA THR A 468 -19.49 -4.27 19.10
C THR A 468 -18.37 -3.64 19.91
N VAL A 469 -17.16 -3.67 19.40
CA VAL A 469 -15.95 -3.08 19.99
C VAL A 469 -15.54 -1.89 19.16
N THR A 470 -15.24 -0.77 19.82
CA THR A 470 -14.68 0.43 19.18
C THR A 470 -13.20 0.50 19.46
N TYR A 471 -12.43 0.87 18.42
CA TYR A 471 -10.99 1.00 18.41
C TYR A 471 -10.58 2.36 17.82
N GLY A 472 -9.65 3.07 18.45
CA GLY A 472 -9.11 4.32 17.95
C GLY A 472 -9.15 5.49 18.94
N GLU A 473 -9.26 6.72 18.43
CA GLU A 473 -9.10 7.95 19.23
C GLU A 473 -10.04 8.10 20.42
N ILE A 474 -11.27 7.55 20.35
CA ILE A 474 -12.28 7.66 21.41
C ILE A 474 -11.83 6.97 22.69
N VAL A 475 -11.03 5.93 22.58
CA VAL A 475 -10.59 5.08 23.71
C VAL A 475 -9.09 5.17 23.98
N LYS A 476 -8.38 6.12 23.40
CA LYS A 476 -6.91 6.24 23.50
C LYS A 476 -6.36 6.47 24.93
N ASN A 477 -7.20 6.83 25.87
CA ASN A 477 -6.81 6.94 27.28
C ASN A 477 -6.95 5.63 28.05
N ASP A 478 -7.47 4.58 27.44
CA ASP A 478 -7.54 3.23 27.97
C ASP A 478 -6.32 2.43 27.53
N GLU A 479 -5.71 1.64 28.41
CA GLU A 479 -4.51 0.86 28.08
C GLU A 479 -4.73 -0.21 27.00
N PHE A 480 -5.99 -0.57 26.75
CA PHE A 480 -6.38 -1.49 25.66
C PHE A 480 -6.73 -0.75 24.38
N GLY A 481 -7.08 0.54 24.43
CA GLY A 481 -7.52 1.32 23.29
C GLY A 481 -8.79 0.81 22.60
N GLN A 482 -9.43 -0.24 23.15
CA GLN A 482 -10.52 -0.99 22.54
C GLN A 482 -11.44 -1.49 23.65
N ILE A 483 -12.75 -1.24 23.55
CA ILE A 483 -13.73 -1.67 24.55
C ILE A 483 -15.07 -2.05 23.90
N ALA A 484 -15.67 -3.15 24.39
CA ALA A 484 -17.00 -3.59 23.98
C ALA A 484 -18.08 -2.67 24.56
N ALA A 485 -19.07 -2.33 23.72
CA ALA A 485 -20.28 -1.67 24.14
C ALA A 485 -21.37 -2.71 24.48
N GLY A 486 -22.16 -2.45 25.52
CA GLY A 486 -23.32 -3.25 25.87
C GLY A 486 -23.13 -4.22 27.05
N ASN A 487 -23.98 -5.25 27.10
CA ASN A 487 -24.00 -6.22 28.19
C ASN A 487 -22.96 -7.33 27.95
N ALA A 488 -22.06 -7.51 28.91
CA ALA A 488 -21.05 -8.55 28.84
C ALA A 488 -21.58 -9.96 29.17
N THR A 489 -20.87 -10.98 28.75
CA THR A 489 -21.07 -12.38 29.19
C THR A 489 -20.58 -12.57 30.63
N ASN A 490 -21.50 -12.88 31.54
CA ASN A 490 -21.18 -13.22 32.89
C ASN A 490 -20.90 -14.73 33.02
N ILE A 491 -19.72 -15.09 33.54
CA ILE A 491 -19.30 -16.47 33.77
C ILE A 491 -19.46 -16.82 35.25
N PRO A 492 -20.55 -17.53 35.69
CA PRO A 492 -20.81 -17.79 37.09
C PRO A 492 -19.98 -18.95 37.61
N ASN A 493 -19.55 -18.84 38.90
CA ASN A 493 -19.10 -20.00 39.69
C ASN A 493 -20.05 -20.26 40.88
N THR A 494 -20.27 -21.55 41.13
CA THR A 494 -21.06 -22.00 42.27
C THR A 494 -20.18 -22.07 43.51
N LYS A 495 -20.65 -21.51 44.60
CA LYS A 495 -19.96 -21.58 45.87
C LYS A 495 -19.93 -23.01 46.39
N ILE A 496 -18.75 -23.52 46.76
CA ILE A 496 -18.62 -24.83 47.36
C ILE A 496 -19.24 -24.73 48.77
N SER A 497 -20.39 -25.39 48.98
CA SER A 497 -20.96 -25.50 50.31
C SER A 497 -19.97 -26.23 51.19
N SER A 498 -19.60 -25.63 52.33
CA SER A 498 -18.82 -26.35 53.33
C SER A 498 -19.57 -27.65 53.68
N LEU A 499 -18.90 -28.78 53.56
CA LEU A 499 -19.46 -30.03 54.05
C LEU A 499 -19.91 -29.76 55.50
N PRO A 500 -21.14 -30.21 55.89
CA PRO A 500 -21.53 -30.11 57.26
C PRO A 500 -20.40 -30.69 58.12
N SER A 501 -19.92 -29.94 59.12
CA SER A 501 -18.89 -30.42 60.03
C SER A 501 -19.38 -31.74 60.66
N THR A 502 -18.94 -32.89 60.11
CA THR A 502 -19.25 -34.20 60.64
C THR A 502 -18.62 -34.41 62.04
N GLY A 503 -17.89 -33.42 62.55
CA GLY A 503 -17.35 -33.30 63.89
C GLY A 503 -18.19 -32.46 64.86
N GLY A 504 -19.44 -32.12 64.49
CA GLY A 504 -20.35 -31.38 65.38
C GLY A 504 -20.71 -32.12 66.60
N ILE A 505 -21.37 -31.44 67.56
CA ILE A 505 -21.81 -31.83 68.86
C ILE A 505 -22.14 -33.33 69.02
N GLY A 506 -22.58 -34.05 68.01
CA GLY A 506 -22.85 -35.49 67.99
C GLY A 506 -21.62 -36.35 68.32
N THR A 507 -20.46 -36.13 67.72
CA THR A 507 -19.25 -36.92 67.99
C THR A 507 -18.75 -36.68 69.41
N THR A 508 -18.85 -35.49 69.93
CA THR A 508 -18.50 -35.16 71.30
C THR A 508 -19.47 -35.86 72.32
N ILE A 509 -20.78 -35.84 71.99
CA ILE A 509 -21.80 -36.54 72.81
C ILE A 509 -21.59 -38.06 72.81
N PHE A 510 -21.32 -38.66 71.66
CA PHE A 510 -21.06 -40.09 71.54
C PHE A 510 -19.74 -40.47 72.17
N THR A 511 -18.69 -39.68 72.15
CA THR A 511 -17.42 -39.94 72.79
C THR A 511 -17.57 -39.83 74.28
N VAL A 512 -18.19 -38.77 74.81
CA VAL A 512 -18.43 -38.59 76.25
C VAL A 512 -19.40 -39.64 76.79
N GLY A 513 -20.50 -39.92 76.04
CA GLY A 513 -21.46 -40.96 76.40
C GLY A 513 -20.84 -42.35 76.38
N GLY A 514 -20.07 -42.69 75.39
CA GLY A 514 -19.34 -43.96 75.27
C GLY A 514 -18.30 -44.14 76.43
N CYS A 515 -17.54 -43.13 76.76
CA CYS A 515 -16.62 -43.17 77.89
C CYS A 515 -17.34 -43.33 79.22
N ALA A 516 -18.46 -42.66 79.44
CA ALA A 516 -19.26 -42.81 80.65
C ALA A 516 -19.82 -44.24 80.82
N ILE A 517 -20.34 -44.82 79.70
CA ILE A 517 -20.83 -46.25 79.75
C ILE A 517 -19.67 -47.19 80.05
N MET A 518 -18.49 -47.02 79.50
CA MET A 518 -17.33 -47.85 79.76
C MET A 518 -16.88 -47.74 81.22
N ILE A 519 -16.91 -46.55 81.80
CA ILE A 519 -16.56 -46.33 83.21
C ILE A 519 -17.60 -47.03 84.16
N ILE A 520 -18.90 -46.89 83.81
CA ILE A 520 -19.97 -47.56 84.57
C ILE A 520 -19.84 -49.09 84.42
N ALA A 521 -19.59 -49.61 83.23
CA ALA A 521 -19.40 -51.05 83.04
C ALA A 521 -18.18 -51.59 83.76
N ALA A 522 -17.06 -50.88 83.78
CA ALA A 522 -15.88 -51.23 84.60
C ALA A 522 -16.16 -51.19 86.07
N GLY A 523 -16.87 -50.16 86.52
CA GLY A 523 -17.29 -50.04 87.93
C GLY A 523 -18.19 -51.23 88.39
N LEU A 524 -19.17 -51.60 87.62
CA LEU A 524 -20.03 -52.74 87.83
C LEU A 524 -19.26 -54.06 87.84
N PHE A 525 -18.31 -54.20 86.89
CA PHE A 525 -17.47 -55.39 86.79
C PHE A 525 -16.59 -55.54 88.02
N PHE A 526 -15.97 -54.52 88.54
CA PHE A 526 -15.21 -54.59 89.78
C PHE A 526 -16.08 -54.74 90.99
N ALA A 527 -17.28 -54.18 91.11
CA ALA A 527 -18.23 -54.35 92.18
C ALA A 527 -18.76 -55.80 92.22
N THR A 528 -19.02 -56.44 91.10
CA THR A 528 -19.46 -57.83 91.03
C THR A 528 -18.35 -58.81 91.38
N ARG A 529 -17.10 -58.55 91.05
CA ARG A 529 -15.93 -59.34 91.45
C ARG A 529 -15.69 -59.30 92.95
N ARG A 530 -15.90 -58.16 93.63
CA ARG A 530 -15.79 -58.03 95.08
C ARG A 530 -16.86 -58.81 95.81
N LYS A 531 -18.02 -59.09 95.25
CA LYS A 531 -19.07 -59.91 95.84
C LYS A 531 -18.84 -61.43 95.71
N LYS A 532 -17.89 -61.86 94.89
CA LYS A 532 -17.55 -63.31 94.77
C LYS A 532 -16.31 -63.73 95.58
N ALA A 533 -15.72 -62.78 96.34
CA ALA A 533 -14.54 -63.00 97.24
C ALA A 533 -14.87 -62.85 98.74
N LYS A 534 -16.12 -63.15 99.18
CA LYS A 534 -16.53 -63.39 100.52
C LYS A 534 -17.15 -64.77 100.62
#